data_c09166a98e9ac731399513091e02d22a
#
_entry.id   c09166a98e9ac731399513091e02d22a
#
_cell.length_a   1.000
_cell.length_b   1.000
_cell.length_c   1.000
_cell.angle_alpha   90.00
_cell.angle_beta   90.00
_cell.angle_gamma   90.00
#
_symmetry.space_group_name_H-M   'P 1'
#
loop_
_entity.id
_entity.type
_entity.pdbx_description
1 polymer ?
#
loop_
_entity_poly.entity_id
_entity_poly.type
_entity_poly.pdbx_seq_one_letter_code
_entity_poly.pdbx_strand_id
1 'polypeptide(L)'
;MHAQLTYFDGPRTPEQQAAEDFAGQERLLPAVTKLGQEFRVYRLRRDDGSTVVISIAGSQQALLDAQKAIMSTELLPGEDPSLLPGPDRIELYPVLEVHDIAAAGANGSAQ
;
A
#
# COMPACT_ATOMS: atom_id res chain seq x y z
N MET A 1 8.35 -5.23 14.26
CA MET A 1 7.97 -4.92 12.87
C MET A 1 6.77 -5.75 12.47
N HIS A 2 5.82 -5.10 11.83
CA HIS A 2 4.58 -5.75 11.37
C HIS A 2 4.34 -5.40 9.92
N ALA A 3 3.63 -6.27 9.22
CA ALA A 3 3.25 -6.07 7.84
C ALA A 3 1.75 -6.22 7.68
N GLN A 4 1.17 -5.38 6.83
CA GLN A 4 -0.23 -5.47 6.46
C GLN A 4 -0.32 -5.70 4.96
N LEU A 5 -1.09 -6.69 4.56
CA LEU A 5 -1.36 -6.99 3.16
C LEU A 5 -2.81 -6.63 2.86
N THR A 6 -3.01 -5.75 1.91
CA THR A 6 -4.33 -5.29 1.51
C THR A 6 -4.57 -5.73 0.08
N TYR A 7 -5.63 -6.51 -0.13
CA TYR A 7 -5.91 -7.14 -1.42
C TYR A 7 -7.07 -6.46 -2.12
N PHE A 8 -6.83 -6.05 -3.34
CA PHE A 8 -7.84 -5.51 -4.25
C PHE A 8 -7.93 -6.47 -5.43
N ASP A 9 -8.84 -7.44 -5.32
CA ASP A 9 -8.94 -8.48 -6.33
C ASP A 9 -9.52 -7.91 -7.62
N GLY A 10 -9.06 -8.45 -8.72
CA GLY A 10 -9.47 -7.99 -10.03
C GLY A 10 -10.41 -8.94 -10.72
N PRO A 11 -10.66 -8.68 -12.00
CA PRO A 11 -10.01 -7.67 -12.83
C PRO A 11 -10.45 -6.25 -12.51
N ARG A 12 -9.60 -5.28 -12.88
CA ARG A 12 -9.89 -3.86 -12.73
C ARG A 12 -9.71 -3.18 -14.08
N THR A 13 -10.64 -2.30 -14.43
CA THR A 13 -10.56 -1.55 -15.67
C THR A 13 -9.46 -0.49 -15.60
N PRO A 14 -8.96 0.00 -16.75
CA PRO A 14 -8.00 1.10 -16.73
C PRO A 14 -8.51 2.33 -15.97
N GLU A 15 -9.82 2.59 -16.05
CA GLU A 15 -10.43 3.71 -15.33
C GLU A 15 -10.36 3.50 -13.80
N GLN A 16 -10.64 2.28 -13.34
CA GLN A 16 -10.52 1.95 -11.93
C GLN A 16 -9.07 2.05 -11.47
N GLN A 17 -8.12 1.59 -12.29
CA GLN A 17 -6.71 1.67 -11.96
C GLN A 17 -6.25 3.13 -11.84
N ALA A 18 -6.68 3.99 -12.77
CA ALA A 18 -6.34 5.40 -12.71
C ALA A 18 -6.95 6.08 -11.47
N ALA A 19 -8.17 5.72 -11.12
CA ALA A 19 -8.82 6.26 -9.92
C ALA A 19 -8.08 5.83 -8.66
N GLU A 20 -7.64 4.57 -8.59
CA GLU A 20 -6.88 4.05 -7.46
C GLU A 20 -5.52 4.77 -7.34
N ASP A 21 -4.85 4.99 -8.46
CA ASP A 21 -3.56 5.67 -8.46
C ASP A 21 -3.71 7.11 -7.97
N PHE A 22 -4.73 7.81 -8.45
CA PHE A 22 -5.00 9.18 -8.01
C PHE A 22 -5.30 9.24 -6.51
N ALA A 23 -6.20 8.38 -6.04
CA ALA A 23 -6.56 8.33 -4.63
C ALA A 23 -5.33 8.04 -3.76
N GLY A 24 -4.51 7.09 -4.17
CA GLY A 24 -3.30 6.72 -3.43
C GLY A 24 -2.35 7.89 -3.31
N GLN A 25 -2.03 8.54 -4.42
CA GLN A 25 -1.04 9.60 -4.44
C GLN A 25 -1.55 10.90 -3.85
N GLU A 26 -2.79 11.28 -4.12
CA GLU A 26 -3.28 12.60 -3.77
C GLU A 26 -4.04 12.66 -2.45
N ARG A 27 -4.56 11.54 -1.97
CA ARG A 27 -5.37 11.50 -0.76
C ARG A 27 -4.82 10.59 0.31
N LEU A 28 -4.50 9.33 -0.02
CA LEU A 28 -4.16 8.33 0.99
C LEU A 28 -2.74 8.46 1.51
N LEU A 29 -1.74 8.57 0.64
CA LEU A 29 -0.36 8.73 1.08
C LEU A 29 -0.15 10.02 1.88
N PRO A 30 -0.73 11.16 1.48
CA PRO A 30 -0.64 12.35 2.33
C PRO A 30 -1.24 12.16 3.72
N ALA A 31 -2.35 11.44 3.84
CA ALA A 31 -2.98 11.18 5.13
C ALA A 31 -2.07 10.36 6.03
N VAL A 32 -1.42 9.33 5.48
CA VAL A 32 -0.49 8.48 6.23
C VAL A 32 0.78 9.26 6.59
N THR A 33 1.27 10.06 5.67
CA THR A 33 2.47 10.89 5.90
C THR A 33 2.30 11.83 7.09
N LYS A 34 1.10 12.36 7.29
CA LYS A 34 0.81 13.27 8.40
C LYS A 34 0.96 12.63 9.76
N LEU A 35 0.95 11.30 9.85
CA LEU A 35 1.13 10.61 11.13
C LEU A 35 2.54 10.74 11.68
N GLY A 36 3.51 11.10 10.84
CA GLY A 36 4.89 11.30 11.26
C GLY A 36 5.59 10.02 11.68
N GLN A 37 5.07 8.86 11.27
CA GLN A 37 5.67 7.56 11.56
C GLN A 37 6.29 7.00 10.31
N GLU A 38 7.24 6.09 10.48
CA GLU A 38 7.92 5.47 9.35
C GLU A 38 7.12 4.29 8.82
N PHE A 39 6.86 4.33 7.51
CA PHE A 39 6.19 3.24 6.80
C PHE A 39 6.96 2.94 5.52
N ARG A 40 6.94 1.67 5.13
CA ARG A 40 7.37 1.28 3.79
C ARG A 40 6.18 0.66 3.10
N VAL A 41 5.86 1.14 1.91
CA VAL A 41 4.66 0.71 1.20
C VAL A 41 5.05 0.24 -0.20
N TYR A 42 4.65 -0.98 -0.54
CA TYR A 42 4.81 -1.53 -1.87
C TYR A 42 3.42 -1.73 -2.49
N ARG A 43 3.23 -1.24 -3.69
CA ARG A 43 2.03 -1.51 -4.48
C ARG A 43 2.41 -2.42 -5.63
N LEU A 44 1.76 -3.57 -5.71
CA LEU A 44 2.03 -4.58 -6.72
C LEU A 44 0.77 -4.78 -7.53
N ARG A 45 0.89 -4.77 -8.85
CA ARG A 45 -0.28 -4.89 -9.75
C ARG A 45 -0.03 -5.96 -10.78
N ARG A 46 -1.06 -6.78 -11.01
CA ARG A 46 -1.06 -7.79 -12.07
C ARG A 46 -1.62 -7.21 -13.36
N ASP A 47 -1.45 -7.97 -14.45
CA ASP A 47 -1.92 -7.53 -15.77
C ASP A 47 -3.43 -7.31 -15.83
N ASP A 48 -4.20 -8.04 -15.02
CA ASP A 48 -5.65 -7.87 -14.95
C ASP A 48 -6.07 -6.66 -14.12
N GLY A 49 -5.12 -5.94 -13.54
CA GLY A 49 -5.37 -4.76 -12.72
C GLY A 49 -5.55 -5.06 -11.25
N SER A 50 -5.55 -6.33 -10.84
CA SER A 50 -5.61 -6.65 -9.42
C SER A 50 -4.34 -6.16 -8.72
N THR A 51 -4.48 -5.72 -7.47
CA THR A 51 -3.40 -5.08 -6.72
C THR A 51 -3.30 -5.67 -5.33
N VAL A 52 -2.08 -5.78 -4.85
CA VAL A 52 -1.84 -6.02 -3.42
C VAL A 52 -0.95 -4.88 -2.92
N VAL A 53 -1.29 -4.36 -1.75
CA VAL A 53 -0.48 -3.33 -1.10
C VAL A 53 0.15 -3.96 0.14
N ILE A 54 1.46 -3.89 0.22
CA ILE A 54 2.22 -4.38 1.36
C ILE A 54 2.70 -3.15 2.13
N SER A 55 2.24 -3.00 3.36
CA SER A 55 2.66 -1.90 4.23
C SER A 55 3.43 -2.46 5.40
N ILE A 56 4.60 -1.91 5.66
CA ILE A 56 5.48 -2.37 6.74
C ILE A 56 5.72 -1.20 7.69
N ALA A 57 5.57 -1.47 8.98
CA ALA A 57 5.77 -0.47 10.03
C ALA A 57 6.43 -1.10 11.25
N GLY A 58 6.87 -0.27 12.18
CA GLY A 58 7.55 -0.72 13.38
C GLY A 58 6.65 -1.49 14.35
N SER A 59 5.32 -1.24 14.29
CA SER A 59 4.38 -1.87 15.20
C SER A 59 3.04 -2.09 14.52
N GLN A 60 2.25 -2.99 15.09
CA GLN A 60 0.88 -3.20 14.63
C GLN A 60 0.04 -1.93 14.83
N GLN A 61 0.25 -1.23 15.93
CA GLN A 61 -0.51 -0.02 16.19
C GLN A 61 -0.29 1.04 15.12
N ALA A 62 0.94 1.17 14.61
CA ALA A 62 1.23 2.10 13.53
C ALA A 62 0.40 1.77 12.29
N LEU A 63 0.27 0.49 11.96
CA LEU A 63 -0.55 0.05 10.81
C LEU A 63 -2.02 0.33 11.03
N LEU A 64 -2.52 0.10 12.24
CA LEU A 64 -3.90 0.40 12.58
C LEU A 64 -4.18 1.91 12.52
N ASP A 65 -3.24 2.72 12.98
CA ASP A 65 -3.36 4.17 12.92
C ASP A 65 -3.40 4.64 11.46
N ALA A 66 -2.56 4.05 10.60
CA ALA A 66 -2.55 4.36 9.18
C ALA A 66 -3.89 4.00 8.52
N GLN A 67 -4.42 2.83 8.85
CA GLN A 67 -5.72 2.40 8.32
C GLN A 67 -6.83 3.36 8.75
N LYS A 68 -6.82 3.76 10.01
CA LYS A 68 -7.82 4.70 10.53
C LYS A 68 -7.70 6.06 9.83
N ALA A 69 -6.47 6.53 9.60
CA ALA A 69 -6.26 7.79 8.90
C ALA A 69 -6.80 7.73 7.48
N ILE A 70 -6.55 6.61 6.77
CA ILE A 70 -7.05 6.40 5.42
C ILE A 70 -8.58 6.42 5.40
N MET A 71 -9.21 5.70 6.30
CA MET A 71 -10.67 5.60 6.36
C MET A 71 -11.33 6.90 6.77
N SER A 72 -10.59 7.80 7.36
CA SER A 72 -11.10 9.12 7.77
C SER A 72 -10.98 10.17 6.68
N THR A 73 -10.37 9.85 5.53
CA THR A 73 -10.25 10.81 4.45
C THR A 73 -11.57 10.97 3.72
N GLU A 74 -11.81 12.18 3.22
CA GLU A 74 -12.95 12.46 2.35
C GLU A 74 -12.48 12.49 0.90
N LEU A 75 -13.35 12.06 0.00
CA LEU A 75 -13.03 12.08 -1.42
C LEU A 75 -12.67 13.48 -1.88
N LEU A 76 -11.66 13.58 -2.71
CA LEU A 76 -11.27 14.84 -3.32
C LEU A 76 -12.24 15.17 -4.47
N PRO A 77 -12.35 16.47 -4.85
CA PRO A 77 -13.14 16.83 -6.02
C PRO A 77 -12.70 16.02 -7.25
N GLY A 78 -13.66 15.46 -7.94
CA GLY A 78 -13.41 14.67 -9.14
C GLY A 78 -13.23 13.17 -8.88
N GLU A 79 -13.12 12.73 -7.63
CA GLU A 79 -13.08 11.30 -7.36
C GLU A 79 -14.47 10.70 -7.46
N ASP A 80 -14.55 9.55 -8.11
CA ASP A 80 -15.80 8.81 -8.29
C ASP A 80 -15.76 7.55 -7.42
N PRO A 81 -16.57 7.48 -6.35
CA PRO A 81 -16.55 6.32 -5.46
C PRO A 81 -16.95 5.02 -6.15
N SER A 82 -17.67 5.07 -7.25
CA SER A 82 -18.05 3.86 -7.98
C SER A 82 -16.85 3.20 -8.65
N LEU A 83 -15.74 3.92 -8.82
CA LEU A 83 -14.49 3.39 -9.37
C LEU A 83 -13.53 2.92 -8.27
N LEU A 84 -13.91 3.08 -7.01
CA LEU A 84 -13.07 2.81 -5.85
C LEU A 84 -13.74 1.82 -4.89
N PRO A 85 -13.99 0.58 -5.34
CA PRO A 85 -14.45 -0.44 -4.41
C PRO A 85 -13.34 -0.68 -3.39
N GLY A 86 -13.74 -0.90 -2.15
CA GLY A 86 -12.78 -1.11 -1.08
C GLY A 86 -11.99 -2.41 -1.24
N PRO A 87 -11.07 -2.68 -0.34
CA PRO A 87 -10.29 -3.91 -0.38
C PRO A 87 -11.17 -5.12 -0.11
N ASP A 88 -10.79 -6.24 -0.71
CA ASP A 88 -11.50 -7.51 -0.53
C ASP A 88 -11.12 -8.20 0.78
N ARG A 89 -9.87 -8.01 1.21
CA ARG A 89 -9.42 -8.48 2.51
C ARG A 89 -8.16 -7.76 2.93
N ILE A 90 -7.94 -7.76 4.24
CA ILE A 90 -6.76 -7.16 4.87
C ILE A 90 -6.22 -8.18 5.85
N GLU A 91 -4.91 -8.43 5.78
CA GLU A 91 -4.22 -9.37 6.67
C GLU A 91 -3.07 -8.67 7.37
N LEU A 92 -2.92 -8.94 8.66
CA LEU A 92 -1.88 -8.36 9.49
C LEU A 92 -1.00 -9.48 10.04
N TYR A 93 0.32 -9.31 9.93
CA TYR A 93 1.27 -10.29 10.41
C TYR A 93 2.42 -9.62 11.15
N PRO A 94 2.87 -10.18 12.27
CA PRO A 94 4.19 -9.82 12.76
C PRO A 94 5.23 -10.32 11.77
N VAL A 95 6.28 -9.53 11.56
CA VAL A 95 7.36 -9.95 10.68
C VAL A 95 8.28 -10.87 11.47
N LEU A 96 8.46 -12.08 10.97
CA LEU A 96 9.28 -13.08 11.66
C LEU A 96 10.78 -12.77 11.49
N GLU A 97 11.19 -12.50 10.26
CA GLU A 97 12.60 -12.19 9.97
C GLU A 97 12.72 -11.49 8.63
N VAL A 98 13.83 -10.77 8.47
CA VAL A 98 14.16 -10.06 7.23
C VAL A 98 15.57 -10.43 6.84
N HIS A 99 15.77 -10.79 5.59
CA HIS A 99 17.08 -11.08 5.05
C HIS A 99 17.32 -10.20 3.83
N ASP A 100 18.40 -9.42 3.89
CA ASP A 100 18.87 -8.67 2.72
C ASP A 100 20.02 -9.47 2.15
N ILE A 101 19.82 -10.04 0.97
CA ILE A 101 20.81 -10.91 0.34
C ILE A 101 21.43 -10.18 -0.83
N ALA A 102 22.73 -9.89 -0.72
CA ALA A 102 23.47 -9.26 -1.80
C ALA A 102 23.96 -10.33 -2.77
N ALA A 103 23.83 -10.05 -4.05
CA ALA A 103 24.38 -10.93 -5.08
C ALA A 103 25.90 -10.90 -5.02
N ALA A 104 26.56 -12.03 -5.30
CA ALA A 104 28.00 -12.08 -5.37
C ALA A 104 28.50 -11.11 -6.42
N GLY A 105 29.47 -10.27 -6.07
CA GLY A 105 30.01 -9.27 -6.96
C GLY A 105 29.16 -8.01 -7.10
N ALA A 106 28.04 -7.94 -6.43
CA ALA A 106 27.13 -6.78 -6.52
C ALA A 106 27.67 -5.57 -5.78
N ASN A 107 28.50 -5.82 -4.80
CA ASN A 107 29.08 -4.70 -4.04
C ASN A 107 30.40 -4.33 -4.63
N GLY A 108 30.34 -3.67 -5.41
CA GLY A 108 31.50 -3.39 -6.09
C GLY A 108 31.37 -3.82 -7.43
N SER A 109 30.84 -4.01 -7.37
CA SER A 109 30.69 -4.38 -8.37
C SER A 109 30.00 -4.54 -9.06
N ALA A 110 29.75 -4.34 -9.28
CA ALA A 110 29.27 -4.60 -9.80
C ALA A 110 29.25 -5.01 -10.52
N GLN A 111 29.26 -5.12 -10.61
CA GLN A 111 29.38 -5.51 -11.12
C GLN A 111 29.20 -5.48 -11.59
#